data_aad153eea8a98e2d11ef4b3ad06a06a0
#
_entry.id   aad153eea8a98e2d11ef4b3ad06a06a0
#
_cell.length_a   1.000
_cell.length_b   1.000
_cell.length_c   1.000
_cell.angle_alpha   90.00
_cell.angle_beta   90.00
_cell.angle_gamma   90.00
#
_symmetry.space_group_name_H-M   'P 1'
#
loop_
_entity.id
_entity.type
_entity.pdbx_description
1 polymer ?
#
loop_
_entity_poly.entity_id
_entity_poly.type
_entity_poly.pdbx_seq_one_letter_code
_entity_poly.pdbx_strand_id
1 'polypeptide(L)'
;LGKAPDQIPAARGFERDFTLLDGAGSYWDMTNFTGAAPMSVFTEDGRYLKELPDDYYATKTYTDKLIGFIDANKADGKPFFAYVSHQAPHDPFHLPRDWRNRHVGEYDKGWDAVRKERLKRQIELGITPPGTQLSERMWFVPDPIVLAPASRAILGKKMELYAGMVENLDHHVGRLIDHLKKIGEYENTIFIVFGDNGAEGTDLFKMIAGSPGTRDFLYAAITWSQTHPNAWGDPGSYVGYGPMWAQVSMTPFSQYKGWVAEGGIRNALIVSGPVVKRPPGSINHGVMHVADIMPTLLEVAGATYPKKTPEGHELPPLMGKSWGPMLTGRVESPRTAQDYLGWEIFGNRAVRQGDWKIRWQHKSYGKGDWELFNLATDAAERKDLAAERPDKLREMLALWDVYARENNVIVPSRSMFETLEDQLPPRVPDDAGYPPLIYKRQFVPPKDMVADPKE
;
A
#
# COMPACT_ATOMS: atom_id res chain seq x y z
N LEU A 1 17.57 2.75 1.99
CA LEU A 1 16.47 2.31 2.81
C LEU A 1 16.96 2.02 4.22
N GLY A 2 16.67 2.93 5.16
CA GLY A 2 17.10 2.89 6.53
C GLY A 2 17.32 4.30 7.08
N LYS A 3 17.77 4.37 8.34
CA LYS A 3 17.91 5.64 9.06
C LYS A 3 19.36 6.09 9.21
N ALA A 4 20.32 5.27 8.81
CA ALA A 4 21.75 5.62 8.89
C ALA A 4 22.10 6.67 7.82
N PRO A 5 23.12 7.50 8.04
CA PRO A 5 23.49 8.59 7.12
C PRO A 5 23.79 8.16 5.68
N ASP A 6 24.26 6.93 5.50
CA ASP A 6 24.55 6.32 4.20
C ASP A 6 23.31 5.71 3.51
N GLN A 7 22.15 5.71 4.18
CA GLN A 7 20.90 5.06 3.73
C GLN A 7 19.81 6.06 3.33
N ILE A 8 19.94 7.33 3.69
CA ILE A 8 18.97 8.38 3.40
C ILE A 8 19.00 8.79 1.92
N PRO A 9 17.94 9.44 1.38
CA PRO A 9 17.86 9.78 -0.05
C PRO A 9 19.04 10.62 -0.55
N ALA A 10 19.50 11.61 0.21
CA ALA A 10 20.65 12.44 -0.16
C ALA A 10 21.93 11.59 -0.40
N ALA A 11 22.13 10.53 0.39
CA ALA A 11 23.25 9.59 0.17
C ALA A 11 23.04 8.62 -1.01
N ARG A 12 21.84 8.65 -1.63
CA ARG A 12 21.45 7.80 -2.75
C ARG A 12 21.26 8.57 -4.06
N GLY A 13 21.78 9.80 -4.13
CA GLY A 13 21.84 10.60 -5.36
C GLY A 13 20.68 11.59 -5.54
N PHE A 14 19.78 11.75 -4.57
CA PHE A 14 18.80 12.82 -4.59
C PHE A 14 19.47 14.13 -4.14
N GLU A 15 19.39 15.17 -4.97
CA GLU A 15 19.96 16.50 -4.67
C GLU A 15 19.16 17.22 -3.56
N ARG A 16 17.86 16.96 -3.51
CA ARG A 16 16.93 17.51 -2.52
C ARG A 16 16.07 16.39 -1.94
N ASP A 17 15.81 16.43 -0.66
CA ASP A 17 14.88 15.52 -0.01
C ASP A 17 14.13 16.17 1.15
N PHE A 18 12.90 15.75 1.36
CA PHE A 18 12.15 15.90 2.61
C PHE A 18 11.46 14.56 2.88
N THR A 19 11.96 13.80 3.85
CA THR A 19 11.67 12.37 3.95
C THR A 19 11.36 11.93 5.36
N LEU A 20 10.23 11.22 5.55
CA LEU A 20 9.98 10.36 6.70
C LEU A 20 10.75 9.05 6.50
N LEU A 21 11.63 8.70 7.42
CA LEU A 21 12.46 7.49 7.36
C LEU A 21 11.84 6.28 8.08
N ASP A 22 10.73 6.46 8.75
CA ASP A 22 9.98 5.44 9.48
C ASP A 22 8.67 5.06 8.76
N GLY A 23 8.13 3.89 9.09
CA GLY A 23 6.75 3.55 8.79
C GLY A 23 5.78 4.03 9.87
N ALA A 24 4.48 4.10 9.57
CA ALA A 24 3.38 4.38 10.49
C ALA A 24 3.55 5.68 11.33
N GLY A 25 4.13 6.71 10.73
CA GLY A 25 4.20 8.04 11.32
C GLY A 25 2.87 8.77 11.28
N SER A 26 2.69 9.70 12.22
CA SER A 26 1.57 10.66 12.20
C SER A 26 1.64 11.53 10.95
N TYR A 27 0.47 11.93 10.42
CA TYR A 27 0.38 12.91 9.33
C TYR A 27 0.48 14.35 9.82
N TRP A 28 0.42 14.54 11.15
CA TRP A 28 0.34 15.88 11.78
C TRP A 28 1.61 16.30 12.48
N ASP A 29 2.42 15.34 12.92
CA ASP A 29 3.57 15.59 13.76
C ASP A 29 4.60 14.46 13.66
N MET A 30 5.63 14.49 14.49
CA MET A 30 6.66 13.45 14.54
C MET A 30 6.25 12.21 15.35
N THR A 31 5.01 12.05 15.77
CA THR A 31 4.58 10.87 16.53
C THR A 31 4.75 9.60 15.70
N ASN A 32 5.37 8.58 16.28
CA ASN A 32 5.47 7.24 15.69
C ASN A 32 4.61 6.27 16.50
N PHE A 33 3.65 5.62 15.85
CA PHE A 33 2.71 4.72 16.51
C PHE A 33 3.24 3.30 16.66
N THR A 34 4.17 2.87 15.80
CA THR A 34 4.64 1.47 15.73
C THR A 34 6.13 1.31 15.99
N GLY A 35 6.88 2.40 16.03
CA GLY A 35 8.32 2.37 16.23
C GLY A 35 8.74 2.07 17.66
N ALA A 36 9.93 1.53 17.83
CA ALA A 36 10.55 1.37 19.14
C ALA A 36 10.85 2.72 19.82
N ALA A 37 10.95 3.80 19.04
CA ALA A 37 11.08 5.18 19.50
C ALA A 37 9.74 5.92 19.39
N PRO A 38 9.44 6.86 20.30
CA PRO A 38 8.17 7.59 20.30
C PRO A 38 8.07 8.61 19.17
N MET A 39 9.16 8.93 18.51
CA MET A 39 9.22 9.93 17.45
C MET A 39 9.74 9.31 16.16
N SER A 40 9.09 9.67 15.06
CA SER A 40 9.57 9.40 13.72
C SER A 40 10.79 10.24 13.38
N VAL A 41 11.64 9.68 12.54
CA VAL A 41 12.85 10.34 12.06
C VAL A 41 12.59 10.94 10.69
N PHE A 42 12.89 12.22 10.55
CA PHE A 42 12.78 12.96 9.29
C PHE A 42 14.12 13.52 8.84
N THR A 43 14.30 13.65 7.55
CA THR A 43 15.42 14.39 6.95
C THR A 43 14.92 15.46 5.99
N GLU A 44 15.67 16.53 5.85
CA GLU A 44 15.58 17.50 4.78
C GLU A 44 16.99 17.83 4.27
N ASP A 45 17.20 17.65 2.97
CA ASP A 45 18.49 17.88 2.30
C ASP A 45 19.66 17.19 3.02
N GLY A 46 19.43 15.92 3.40
CA GLY A 46 20.43 15.09 4.10
C GLY A 46 20.63 15.40 5.58
N ARG A 47 19.86 16.31 6.17
CA ARG A 47 19.96 16.67 7.59
C ARG A 47 18.78 16.14 8.39
N TYR A 48 19.05 15.57 9.55
CA TYR A 48 17.99 15.11 10.46
C TYR A 48 17.25 16.30 11.07
N LEU A 49 15.93 16.27 11.00
CA LEU A 49 15.08 17.31 11.57
C LEU A 49 14.81 17.07 13.05
N LYS A 50 14.79 18.15 13.82
CA LYS A 50 14.37 18.15 15.23
C LYS A 50 12.90 18.48 15.40
N GLU A 51 12.32 19.17 14.45
CA GLU A 51 10.94 19.65 14.42
C GLU A 51 10.46 19.72 12.98
N LEU A 52 9.15 19.65 12.79
CA LEU A 52 8.49 19.85 11.49
C LEU A 52 7.96 21.27 11.37
N PRO A 53 7.65 21.76 10.16
CA PRO A 53 6.96 23.04 9.98
C PRO A 53 5.69 23.13 10.82
N ASP A 54 5.36 24.33 11.34
CA ASP A 54 4.18 24.56 12.19
C ASP A 54 2.85 24.17 11.52
N ASP A 55 2.77 24.30 10.19
CA ASP A 55 1.59 23.94 9.39
C ASP A 55 1.71 22.53 8.75
N TYR A 56 2.53 21.68 9.33
CA TYR A 56 2.77 20.34 8.78
C TYR A 56 1.50 19.50 8.73
N TYR A 57 1.18 19.05 7.54
CA TYR A 57 0.30 17.92 7.26
C TYR A 57 0.91 17.14 6.10
N ALA A 58 1.24 15.87 6.32
CA ALA A 58 2.11 15.07 5.44
C ALA A 58 1.77 15.21 3.95
N THR A 59 0.51 14.97 3.55
CA THR A 59 0.09 15.01 2.14
C THR A 59 0.30 16.38 1.50
N LYS A 60 -0.05 17.48 2.24
CA LYS A 60 0.17 18.85 1.82
C LYS A 60 1.66 19.16 1.73
N THR A 61 2.38 18.87 2.81
CA THR A 61 3.79 19.28 2.96
C THR A 61 4.68 18.60 1.93
N TYR A 62 4.50 17.30 1.64
CA TYR A 62 5.29 16.63 0.60
C TYR A 62 5.06 17.26 -0.78
N THR A 63 3.82 17.62 -1.09
CA THR A 63 3.51 18.31 -2.35
C THR A 63 4.12 19.72 -2.40
N ASP A 64 4.04 20.47 -1.30
CA ASP A 64 4.61 21.83 -1.22
C ASP A 64 6.14 21.81 -1.34
N LYS A 65 6.80 20.86 -0.66
CA LYS A 65 8.25 20.67 -0.76
C LYS A 65 8.67 20.32 -2.18
N LEU A 66 7.96 19.40 -2.85
CA LEU A 66 8.28 19.06 -4.24
C LEU A 66 8.13 20.25 -5.17
N ILE A 67 7.02 20.99 -5.07
CA ILE A 67 6.81 22.21 -5.85
C ILE A 67 7.98 23.21 -5.61
N GLY A 68 8.36 23.42 -4.35
CA GLY A 68 9.49 24.26 -4.00
C GLY A 68 10.83 23.78 -4.55
N PHE A 69 11.07 22.48 -4.58
CA PHE A 69 12.29 21.91 -5.17
C PHE A 69 12.34 22.07 -6.69
N ILE A 70 11.21 21.90 -7.39
CA ILE A 70 11.11 22.16 -8.83
C ILE A 70 11.37 23.63 -9.14
N ASP A 71 10.75 24.55 -8.39
CA ASP A 71 10.95 26.00 -8.60
C ASP A 71 12.40 26.45 -8.34
N ALA A 72 13.03 25.89 -7.32
CA ALA A 72 14.42 26.21 -7.00
C ALA A 72 15.42 25.78 -8.11
N ASN A 73 15.13 24.69 -8.80
CA ASN A 73 16.02 24.14 -9.83
C ASN A 73 15.62 24.52 -11.27
N LYS A 74 14.49 25.20 -11.45
CA LYS A 74 13.95 25.56 -12.78
C LYS A 74 14.94 26.31 -13.66
N ALA A 75 15.81 27.11 -13.07
CA ALA A 75 16.76 27.97 -13.82
C ALA A 75 17.99 27.20 -14.36
N ASP A 76 18.24 25.96 -13.95
CA ASP A 76 19.42 25.19 -14.36
C ASP A 76 19.26 24.53 -15.73
N GLY A 77 18.05 24.52 -16.30
CA GLY A 77 17.74 23.95 -17.62
C GLY A 77 17.85 22.45 -17.72
N LYS A 78 18.00 21.74 -16.59
CA LYS A 78 18.09 20.30 -16.56
C LYS A 78 16.71 19.66 -16.35
N PRO A 79 16.48 18.44 -16.89
CA PRO A 79 15.31 17.66 -16.55
C PRO A 79 15.37 17.24 -15.08
N PHE A 80 14.22 17.12 -14.43
CA PHE A 80 14.13 16.63 -13.07
C PHE A 80 13.62 15.18 -13.01
N PHE A 81 14.04 14.44 -11.99
CA PHE A 81 13.41 13.21 -11.52
C PHE A 81 12.86 13.45 -10.13
N ALA A 82 11.55 13.25 -9.97
CA ALA A 82 10.85 13.43 -8.70
C ALA A 82 10.22 12.13 -8.24
N TYR A 83 10.45 11.75 -6.98
CA TYR A 83 9.82 10.61 -6.32
C TYR A 83 9.02 11.09 -5.12
N VAL A 84 7.70 10.97 -5.18
CA VAL A 84 6.78 11.39 -4.11
C VAL A 84 6.09 10.18 -3.52
N SER A 85 6.53 9.77 -2.36
CA SER A 85 5.94 8.67 -1.60
C SER A 85 4.99 9.22 -0.55
N HIS A 86 3.74 9.48 -0.93
CA HIS A 86 2.72 9.89 0.02
C HIS A 86 2.41 8.76 1.00
N GLN A 87 2.26 9.08 2.30
CA GLN A 87 1.75 8.14 3.29
C GLN A 87 0.27 7.83 3.03
N ALA A 88 -0.50 8.83 2.57
CA ALA A 88 -1.91 8.67 2.27
C ALA A 88 -2.13 7.64 1.13
N PRO A 89 -3.13 6.75 1.27
CA PRO A 89 -4.15 6.69 2.33
C PRO A 89 -3.88 5.60 3.41
N HIS A 90 -2.62 5.31 3.75
CA HIS A 90 -2.26 4.33 4.80
C HIS A 90 -2.77 4.80 6.18
N ASP A 91 -3.09 3.87 7.09
CA ASP A 91 -3.37 4.22 8.48
C ASP A 91 -2.10 4.71 9.23
N PRO A 92 -2.28 5.53 10.29
CA PRO A 92 -3.53 6.02 10.85
C PRO A 92 -4.26 6.98 9.91
N PHE A 93 -5.59 6.86 9.85
CA PHE A 93 -6.39 7.75 9.01
C PHE A 93 -6.44 9.15 9.62
N HIS A 94 -5.52 9.99 9.20
CA HIS A 94 -5.43 11.39 9.58
C HIS A 94 -5.86 12.29 8.43
N LEU A 95 -6.78 13.21 8.70
CA LEU A 95 -7.39 14.02 7.64
C LEU A 95 -7.83 15.38 8.18
N PRO A 96 -7.57 16.49 7.49
CA PRO A 96 -8.09 17.80 7.85
C PRO A 96 -9.62 17.81 7.94
N ARG A 97 -10.17 18.59 8.89
CA ARG A 97 -11.60 18.55 9.24
C ARG A 97 -12.53 18.85 8.08
N ASP A 98 -12.16 19.76 7.20
CA ASP A 98 -12.91 20.16 6.00
C ASP A 98 -13.03 19.05 4.93
N TRP A 99 -12.27 17.97 5.07
CA TRP A 99 -12.31 16.80 4.20
C TRP A 99 -13.11 15.62 4.76
N ARG A 100 -13.40 15.60 6.07
CA ARG A 100 -13.93 14.40 6.76
C ARG A 100 -15.38 14.06 6.47
N ASN A 101 -16.20 15.06 6.16
CA ASN A 101 -17.65 14.91 6.03
C ASN A 101 -18.12 14.91 4.57
N ARG A 102 -17.26 14.57 3.63
CA ARG A 102 -17.60 14.57 2.20
C ARG A 102 -18.34 13.34 1.73
N HIS A 103 -18.22 12.23 2.46
CA HIS A 103 -18.75 10.92 2.10
C HIS A 103 -19.74 10.35 3.12
N VAL A 104 -20.39 11.21 3.90
CA VAL A 104 -21.27 10.79 5.01
C VAL A 104 -22.41 9.90 4.50
N GLY A 105 -22.54 8.71 5.08
CA GLY A 105 -23.59 7.74 4.80
C GLY A 105 -23.39 6.90 3.54
N GLU A 106 -22.38 7.16 2.72
CA GLU A 106 -22.15 6.41 1.46
C GLU A 106 -21.85 4.92 1.70
N TYR A 107 -21.32 4.59 2.87
CA TYR A 107 -20.85 3.24 3.23
C TYR A 107 -21.73 2.52 4.26
N ASP A 108 -22.84 3.10 4.69
CA ASP A 108 -23.76 2.52 5.70
C ASP A 108 -24.42 1.22 5.24
N LYS A 109 -24.51 1.02 3.92
CA LYS A 109 -25.01 -0.22 3.29
C LYS A 109 -24.07 -1.43 3.51
N GLY A 110 -22.85 -1.21 4.02
CA GLY A 110 -21.88 -2.24 4.34
C GLY A 110 -21.03 -2.70 3.16
N TRP A 111 -19.95 -3.40 3.51
CA TRP A 111 -18.88 -3.76 2.57
C TRP A 111 -19.31 -4.68 1.42
N ASP A 112 -20.21 -5.63 1.63
CA ASP A 112 -20.65 -6.53 0.55
C ASP A 112 -21.45 -5.80 -0.53
N ALA A 113 -22.30 -4.85 -0.14
CA ALA A 113 -23.04 -4.01 -1.08
C ALA A 113 -22.08 -3.13 -1.90
N VAL A 114 -21.13 -2.49 -1.21
CA VAL A 114 -20.13 -1.64 -1.86
C VAL A 114 -19.23 -2.44 -2.79
N ARG A 115 -18.81 -3.67 -2.42
CA ARG A 115 -18.04 -4.56 -3.32
C ARG A 115 -18.80 -4.86 -4.62
N LYS A 116 -20.07 -5.18 -4.53
CA LYS A 116 -20.93 -5.48 -5.71
C LYS A 116 -21.05 -4.27 -6.62
N GLU A 117 -21.31 -3.09 -6.05
CA GLU A 117 -21.41 -1.84 -6.81
C GLU A 117 -20.08 -1.46 -7.47
N ARG A 118 -18.98 -1.61 -6.74
CA ARG A 118 -17.64 -1.35 -7.26
C ARG A 118 -17.31 -2.28 -8.44
N LEU A 119 -17.55 -3.58 -8.33
CA LEU A 119 -17.35 -4.50 -9.44
C LEU A 119 -18.22 -4.13 -10.65
N LYS A 120 -19.50 -3.83 -10.43
CA LYS A 120 -20.38 -3.37 -11.51
C LYS A 120 -19.78 -2.15 -12.23
N ARG A 121 -19.33 -1.15 -11.46
CA ARG A 121 -18.74 0.07 -12.01
C ARG A 121 -17.41 -0.19 -12.73
N GLN A 122 -16.58 -1.09 -12.22
CA GLN A 122 -15.33 -1.49 -12.89
C GLN A 122 -15.59 -2.16 -14.24
N ILE A 123 -16.62 -2.99 -14.35
CA ILE A 123 -17.02 -3.62 -15.62
C ILE A 123 -17.56 -2.57 -16.60
N GLU A 124 -18.41 -1.65 -16.15
CA GLU A 124 -18.93 -0.56 -16.98
C GLU A 124 -17.81 0.35 -17.54
N LEU A 125 -16.78 0.57 -16.77
CA LEU A 125 -15.60 1.36 -17.16
C LEU A 125 -14.57 0.58 -17.99
N GLY A 126 -14.74 -0.74 -18.17
CA GLY A 126 -13.78 -1.59 -18.85
C GLY A 126 -12.50 -1.88 -18.06
N ILE A 127 -12.45 -1.52 -16.76
CA ILE A 127 -11.31 -1.81 -15.87
C ILE A 127 -11.24 -3.31 -15.57
N THR A 128 -12.38 -3.96 -15.51
CA THR A 128 -12.50 -5.39 -15.22
C THR A 128 -13.33 -6.05 -16.34
N PRO A 129 -12.91 -7.20 -16.89
CA PRO A 129 -13.63 -7.87 -17.95
C PRO A 129 -15.08 -8.22 -17.55
N PRO A 130 -16.03 -8.20 -18.50
CA PRO A 130 -17.38 -8.73 -18.28
C PRO A 130 -17.33 -10.18 -17.80
N GLY A 131 -18.24 -10.55 -16.88
CA GLY A 131 -18.31 -11.90 -16.32
C GLY A 131 -17.35 -12.16 -15.16
N THR A 132 -16.47 -11.23 -14.83
CA THR A 132 -15.64 -11.33 -13.61
C THR A 132 -16.53 -11.46 -12.37
N GLN A 133 -16.16 -12.37 -11.50
CA GLN A 133 -16.85 -12.62 -10.23
C GLN A 133 -16.04 -12.06 -9.06
N LEU A 134 -16.73 -11.72 -7.96
CA LEU A 134 -16.06 -11.33 -6.72
C LEU A 134 -15.33 -12.54 -6.10
N SER A 135 -14.16 -12.30 -5.52
CA SER A 135 -13.56 -13.28 -4.63
C SER A 135 -14.46 -13.57 -3.43
N GLU A 136 -14.28 -14.75 -2.85
CA GLU A 136 -14.98 -15.08 -1.61
C GLU A 136 -14.59 -14.09 -0.48
N ARG A 137 -15.54 -13.87 0.41
CA ARG A 137 -15.26 -13.12 1.63
C ARG A 137 -14.32 -13.96 2.51
N MET A 138 -13.29 -13.33 3.06
CA MET A 138 -12.38 -14.03 3.97
C MET A 138 -13.16 -14.56 5.17
N TRP A 139 -12.86 -15.77 5.62
CA TRP A 139 -13.62 -16.48 6.64
C TRP A 139 -13.78 -15.73 7.97
N PHE A 140 -12.83 -14.86 8.31
CA PHE A 140 -12.86 -14.04 9.52
C PHE A 140 -13.52 -12.66 9.33
N VAL A 141 -13.95 -12.32 8.10
CA VAL A 141 -14.71 -11.10 7.82
C VAL A 141 -16.18 -11.40 7.98
N PRO A 142 -16.89 -10.78 8.96
CA PRO A 142 -18.27 -11.07 9.23
C PRO A 142 -19.18 -10.65 8.06
N ASP A 143 -20.36 -11.26 8.00
CA ASP A 143 -21.44 -10.77 7.15
C ASP A 143 -21.96 -9.45 7.73
N PRO A 144 -22.04 -8.36 6.94
CA PRO A 144 -22.54 -7.09 7.47
C PRO A 144 -23.98 -7.17 7.99
N ILE A 145 -24.78 -8.13 7.54
CA ILE A 145 -26.17 -8.30 7.97
C ILE A 145 -26.29 -8.73 9.43
N VAL A 146 -25.27 -9.43 9.97
CA VAL A 146 -25.29 -9.88 11.37
C VAL A 146 -24.96 -8.76 12.36
N LEU A 147 -24.49 -7.61 11.86
CA LEU A 147 -24.15 -6.47 12.70
C LEU A 147 -25.36 -5.55 12.92
N ALA A 148 -25.48 -5.01 14.13
CA ALA A 148 -26.44 -3.95 14.42
C ALA A 148 -26.21 -2.73 13.48
N PRO A 149 -27.27 -2.00 13.06
CA PRO A 149 -27.14 -0.84 12.20
C PRO A 149 -26.13 0.20 12.70
N ALA A 150 -26.11 0.50 13.99
CA ALA A 150 -25.15 1.42 14.59
C ALA A 150 -23.70 0.96 14.43
N SER A 151 -23.43 -0.34 14.59
CA SER A 151 -22.07 -0.90 14.38
C SER A 151 -21.65 -0.82 12.92
N ARG A 152 -22.57 -1.05 11.98
CA ARG A 152 -22.30 -0.88 10.55
C ARG A 152 -21.98 0.57 10.21
N ALA A 153 -22.75 1.53 10.72
CA ALA A 153 -22.50 2.96 10.51
C ALA A 153 -21.11 3.39 11.04
N ILE A 154 -20.72 2.92 12.23
CA ILE A 154 -19.36 3.18 12.76
C ILE A 154 -18.29 2.62 11.83
N LEU A 155 -18.46 1.40 11.31
CA LEU A 155 -17.52 0.82 10.34
C LEU A 155 -17.58 1.56 9.01
N GLY A 156 -18.76 2.02 8.57
CA GLY A 156 -18.94 2.89 7.39
C GLY A 156 -18.13 4.18 7.52
N LYS A 157 -18.21 4.84 8.68
CA LYS A 157 -17.46 6.08 8.95
C LYS A 157 -15.94 5.91 8.81
N LYS A 158 -15.37 4.73 9.06
CA LYS A 158 -13.95 4.47 8.78
C LYS A 158 -13.65 4.52 7.29
N MET A 159 -14.54 3.98 6.46
CA MET A 159 -14.38 4.02 5.01
C MET A 159 -14.64 5.42 4.45
N GLU A 160 -15.54 6.20 5.03
CA GLU A 160 -15.75 7.62 4.70
C GLU A 160 -14.47 8.43 4.90
N LEU A 161 -13.79 8.21 6.03
CA LEU A 161 -12.52 8.86 6.35
C LEU A 161 -11.43 8.48 5.35
N TYR A 162 -11.33 7.18 5.00
CA TYR A 162 -10.42 6.71 3.97
C TYR A 162 -10.70 7.34 2.60
N ALA A 163 -11.96 7.41 2.21
CA ALA A 163 -12.36 8.04 0.95
C ALA A 163 -11.97 9.53 0.91
N GLY A 164 -12.18 10.24 2.02
CA GLY A 164 -11.71 11.62 2.18
C GLY A 164 -10.19 11.77 2.08
N MET A 165 -9.42 10.79 2.59
CA MET A 165 -7.96 10.79 2.42
C MET A 165 -7.54 10.59 0.96
N VAL A 166 -8.22 9.72 0.22
CA VAL A 166 -7.97 9.51 -1.22
C VAL A 166 -8.29 10.78 -2.00
N GLU A 167 -9.43 11.42 -1.72
CA GLU A 167 -9.82 12.68 -2.35
C GLU A 167 -8.85 13.83 -2.03
N ASN A 168 -8.37 13.89 -0.78
CA ASN A 168 -7.36 14.85 -0.36
C ASN A 168 -6.02 14.63 -1.09
N LEU A 169 -5.61 13.37 -1.24
CA LEU A 169 -4.41 13.02 -2.03
C LEU A 169 -4.55 13.45 -3.48
N ASP A 170 -5.69 13.14 -4.12
CA ASP A 170 -5.98 13.54 -5.50
C ASP A 170 -5.92 15.06 -5.68
N HIS A 171 -6.50 15.82 -4.74
CA HIS A 171 -6.39 17.29 -4.72
C HIS A 171 -4.94 17.76 -4.71
N HIS A 172 -4.08 17.17 -3.88
CA HIS A 172 -2.69 17.59 -3.78
C HIS A 172 -1.86 17.17 -5.01
N VAL A 173 -2.15 16.03 -5.63
CA VAL A 173 -1.60 15.67 -6.95
C VAL A 173 -2.07 16.68 -8.01
N GLY A 174 -3.34 17.07 -7.99
CA GLY A 174 -3.89 18.12 -8.85
C GLY A 174 -3.13 19.44 -8.72
N ARG A 175 -2.79 19.87 -7.50
CA ARG A 175 -1.97 21.08 -7.26
C ARG A 175 -0.59 21.01 -7.92
N LEU A 176 0.07 19.86 -7.86
CA LEU A 176 1.34 19.66 -8.57
C LEU A 176 1.17 19.76 -10.08
N ILE A 177 0.14 19.11 -10.63
CA ILE A 177 -0.18 19.19 -12.06
C ILE A 177 -0.46 20.63 -12.50
N ASP A 178 -1.25 21.38 -11.74
CA ASP A 178 -1.57 22.79 -12.03
C ASP A 178 -0.32 23.67 -11.96
N HIS A 179 0.56 23.40 -11.01
CA HIS A 179 1.85 24.08 -10.93
C HIS A 179 2.71 23.83 -12.17
N LEU A 180 2.85 22.57 -12.59
CA LEU A 180 3.62 22.22 -13.81
C LEU A 180 3.02 22.83 -15.08
N LYS A 181 1.69 22.90 -15.19
CA LYS A 181 1.03 23.64 -16.28
C LYS A 181 1.38 25.13 -16.24
N LYS A 182 1.35 25.75 -15.06
CA LYS A 182 1.68 27.17 -14.88
C LYS A 182 3.10 27.52 -15.28
N ILE A 183 4.05 26.61 -15.03
CA ILE A 183 5.46 26.83 -15.38
C ILE A 183 5.84 26.29 -16.78
N GLY A 184 4.89 25.68 -17.52
CA GLY A 184 5.07 25.22 -18.89
C GLY A 184 5.77 23.83 -19.00
N GLU A 185 5.90 23.09 -17.90
CA GLU A 185 6.59 21.78 -17.87
C GLU A 185 5.66 20.58 -17.94
N TYR A 186 4.34 20.78 -17.86
CA TYR A 186 3.38 19.67 -17.84
C TYR A 186 3.47 18.78 -19.07
N GLU A 187 3.51 19.36 -20.27
CA GLU A 187 3.55 18.61 -21.53
C GLU A 187 4.88 17.86 -21.75
N ASN A 188 5.91 18.21 -21.00
CA ASN A 188 7.22 17.56 -21.01
C ASN A 188 7.45 16.64 -19.80
N THR A 189 6.43 16.41 -18.99
CA THR A 189 6.53 15.58 -17.77
C THR A 189 5.82 14.25 -17.94
N ILE A 190 6.47 13.17 -17.51
CA ILE A 190 5.86 11.82 -17.39
C ILE A 190 5.39 11.65 -15.96
N PHE A 191 4.12 11.31 -15.79
CA PHE A 191 3.54 10.94 -14.51
C PHE A 191 3.36 9.43 -14.45
N ILE A 192 3.84 8.83 -13.36
CA ILE A 192 3.64 7.41 -13.02
C ILE A 192 3.02 7.39 -11.63
N VAL A 193 1.74 7.01 -11.53
CA VAL A 193 0.99 6.98 -10.27
C VAL A 193 0.51 5.56 -10.00
N PHE A 194 0.86 5.00 -8.86
CA PHE A 194 0.51 3.63 -8.49
C PHE A 194 0.47 3.43 -6.97
N GLY A 195 -0.21 2.37 -6.52
CA GLY A 195 -0.07 1.85 -5.16
C GLY A 195 1.07 0.83 -5.08
N ASP A 196 1.79 0.82 -3.98
CA ASP A 196 2.95 -0.06 -3.74
C ASP A 196 2.56 -1.50 -3.42
N ASN A 197 1.39 -1.71 -2.81
CA ASN A 197 0.83 -3.02 -2.45
C ASN A 197 -0.70 -2.97 -2.39
N GLY A 198 -1.32 -4.12 -2.11
CA GLY A 198 -2.75 -4.19 -1.83
C GLY A 198 -3.15 -3.35 -0.62
N ALA A 199 -4.45 -3.12 -0.46
CA ALA A 199 -5.02 -2.32 0.60
C ALA A 199 -4.61 -2.81 2.00
N GLU A 200 -4.32 -1.88 2.91
CA GLU A 200 -3.96 -2.21 4.30
C GLU A 200 -5.20 -2.71 5.06
N GLY A 201 -5.19 -3.97 5.42
CA GLY A 201 -6.32 -4.63 6.10
C GLY A 201 -5.98 -5.19 7.46
N THR A 202 -4.88 -4.74 8.07
CA THR A 202 -4.43 -5.26 9.37
C THR A 202 -5.51 -5.07 10.42
N ASP A 203 -5.82 -6.15 11.12
CA ASP A 203 -6.57 -6.07 12.38
C ASP A 203 -5.61 -5.54 13.45
N LEU A 204 -5.71 -4.24 13.71
CA LEU A 204 -4.80 -3.55 14.60
C LEU A 204 -4.75 -4.17 16.01
N PHE A 205 -5.87 -4.72 16.51
CA PHE A 205 -5.86 -5.40 17.80
C PHE A 205 -5.04 -6.69 17.79
N LYS A 206 -5.14 -7.47 16.72
CA LYS A 206 -4.35 -8.70 16.58
C LYS A 206 -2.87 -8.39 16.39
N MET A 207 -2.55 -7.32 15.66
CA MET A 207 -1.15 -6.89 15.48
C MET A 207 -0.53 -6.46 16.81
N ILE A 208 -1.25 -5.70 17.62
CA ILE A 208 -0.78 -5.26 18.95
C ILE A 208 -0.52 -6.45 19.85
N ALA A 209 -1.34 -7.48 19.79
CA ALA A 209 -1.17 -8.68 20.58
C ALA A 209 0.18 -9.39 20.30
N GLY A 210 0.86 -9.12 19.18
CA GLY A 210 2.13 -9.74 18.74
C GLY A 210 3.45 -9.02 19.07
N SER A 211 3.46 -7.73 19.53
CA SER A 211 4.72 -6.93 19.65
C SER A 211 4.96 -6.33 21.04
N PRO A 212 5.83 -6.88 21.90
CA PRO A 212 6.18 -6.27 23.19
C PRO A 212 6.86 -4.90 23.00
N GLY A 213 6.50 -3.90 23.81
CA GLY A 213 7.21 -2.63 23.96
C GLY A 213 6.71 -1.45 23.11
N THR A 214 6.15 -1.68 21.91
CA THR A 214 5.46 -0.66 21.11
C THR A 214 3.96 -0.66 21.37
N ARG A 215 3.48 -1.70 22.01
CA ARG A 215 2.07 -2.03 22.27
C ARG A 215 1.32 -0.98 23.05
N ASP A 216 1.96 -0.44 24.09
CA ASP A 216 1.23 0.34 25.07
C ASP A 216 0.73 1.66 24.49
N PHE A 217 1.58 2.35 23.71
CA PHE A 217 1.22 3.60 23.09
C PHE A 217 0.21 3.41 21.95
N LEU A 218 0.45 2.47 21.04
CA LEU A 218 -0.46 2.16 19.94
C LEU A 218 -1.80 1.63 20.46
N TYR A 219 -1.78 0.75 21.45
CA TYR A 219 -2.98 0.24 22.10
C TYR A 219 -3.81 1.37 22.75
N ALA A 220 -3.13 2.27 23.47
CA ALA A 220 -3.77 3.43 24.06
C ALA A 220 -4.42 4.33 23.01
N ALA A 221 -3.71 4.64 21.91
CA ALA A 221 -4.22 5.46 20.82
C ALA A 221 -5.43 4.81 20.12
N ILE A 222 -5.40 3.50 19.88
CA ILE A 222 -6.53 2.76 19.27
C ILE A 222 -7.72 2.74 20.23
N THR A 223 -7.51 2.40 21.51
CA THR A 223 -8.58 2.32 22.51
C THR A 223 -9.22 3.67 22.73
N TRP A 224 -8.42 4.72 22.83
CA TRP A 224 -8.91 6.10 22.93
C TRP A 224 -9.75 6.46 21.70
N SER A 225 -9.27 6.18 20.49
CA SER A 225 -9.99 6.46 19.25
C SER A 225 -11.34 5.75 19.15
N GLN A 226 -11.47 4.54 19.71
CA GLN A 226 -12.75 3.82 19.73
C GLN A 226 -13.82 4.51 20.57
N THR A 227 -13.41 5.15 21.66
CA THR A 227 -14.30 5.87 22.55
C THR A 227 -14.53 7.32 22.14
N HIS A 228 -13.75 7.83 21.15
CA HIS A 228 -13.81 9.21 20.67
C HIS A 228 -13.96 9.27 19.14
N PRO A 229 -15.08 8.77 18.56
CA PRO A 229 -15.27 8.72 17.12
C PRO A 229 -15.33 10.10 16.43
N ASN A 230 -15.59 11.17 17.18
CA ASN A 230 -15.59 12.53 16.65
C ASN A 230 -14.17 13.10 16.46
N ALA A 231 -13.17 12.52 17.13
CA ALA A 231 -11.77 12.88 17.00
C ALA A 231 -11.03 12.08 15.89
N TRP A 232 -11.73 11.20 15.18
CA TRP A 232 -11.10 10.47 14.09
C TRP A 232 -10.57 11.42 13.01
N GLY A 233 -9.32 11.22 12.63
CA GLY A 233 -8.60 12.08 11.70
C GLY A 233 -7.78 13.18 12.36
N ASP A 234 -8.00 13.48 13.64
CA ASP A 234 -7.22 14.47 14.40
C ASP A 234 -5.85 13.88 14.82
N PRO A 235 -4.86 14.73 15.16
CA PRO A 235 -3.60 14.30 15.76
C PRO A 235 -3.85 13.38 16.96
N GLY A 236 -3.04 12.34 17.12
CA GLY A 236 -3.14 11.38 18.22
C GLY A 236 -4.24 10.31 18.07
N SER A 237 -5.18 10.44 17.14
CA SER A 237 -6.11 9.35 16.83
C SER A 237 -5.40 8.23 16.06
N TYR A 238 -5.81 6.98 16.26
CA TYR A 238 -5.37 5.86 15.44
C TYR A 238 -6.56 5.06 14.92
N VAL A 239 -6.87 5.22 13.66
CA VAL A 239 -7.98 4.57 12.98
C VAL A 239 -7.49 3.92 11.71
N GLY A 240 -7.89 2.67 11.49
CA GLY A 240 -7.78 1.96 10.24
C GLY A 240 -9.09 1.25 9.94
N TYR A 241 -9.37 0.94 8.70
CA TYR A 241 -10.69 0.40 8.30
C TYR A 241 -10.78 -1.12 8.39
N GLY A 242 -9.65 -1.81 8.58
CA GLY A 242 -9.60 -3.24 8.80
C GLY A 242 -9.89 -4.11 7.57
N PRO A 243 -9.93 -5.44 7.75
CA PRO A 243 -9.98 -6.41 6.65
C PRO A 243 -11.25 -6.31 5.79
N MET A 244 -12.38 -5.90 6.36
CA MET A 244 -13.64 -5.76 5.64
C MET A 244 -13.52 -4.76 4.48
N TRP A 245 -13.05 -3.57 4.79
CA TRP A 245 -12.91 -2.49 3.82
C TRP A 245 -11.67 -2.64 2.94
N ALA A 246 -10.62 -3.30 3.44
CA ALA A 246 -9.48 -3.67 2.61
C ALA A 246 -9.89 -4.59 1.45
N GLN A 247 -10.74 -5.60 1.71
CA GLN A 247 -11.31 -6.41 0.63
C GLN A 247 -12.17 -5.60 -0.36
N VAL A 248 -12.90 -4.59 0.12
CA VAL A 248 -13.63 -3.67 -0.76
C VAL A 248 -12.66 -2.91 -1.65
N SER A 249 -11.58 -2.37 -1.08
CA SER A 249 -10.57 -1.63 -1.83
C SER A 249 -9.89 -2.47 -2.89
N MET A 250 -9.74 -3.78 -2.67
CA MET A 250 -9.15 -4.73 -3.61
C MET A 250 -10.16 -5.45 -4.51
N THR A 251 -11.41 -5.01 -4.59
CA THR A 251 -12.40 -5.58 -5.50
C THR A 251 -11.88 -5.65 -6.95
N PRO A 252 -12.02 -6.79 -7.68
CA PRO A 252 -12.71 -8.04 -7.31
C PRO A 252 -11.83 -9.09 -6.66
N PHE A 253 -10.56 -8.80 -6.42
CA PHE A 253 -9.50 -9.74 -6.08
C PHE A 253 -9.63 -10.34 -4.69
N SER A 254 -8.92 -11.47 -4.49
CA SER A 254 -8.83 -12.17 -3.23
C SER A 254 -7.80 -11.50 -2.30
N GLN A 255 -8.16 -11.36 -1.04
CA GLN A 255 -7.28 -10.86 0.03
C GLN A 255 -6.85 -9.39 -0.17
N TYR A 256 -5.73 -8.98 0.46
CA TYR A 256 -5.22 -7.61 0.52
C TYR A 256 -3.71 -7.62 0.89
N LYS A 257 -3.11 -6.49 1.28
CA LYS A 257 -1.70 -6.35 1.68
C LYS A 257 -1.25 -7.45 2.66
N GLY A 258 -0.02 -7.93 2.50
CA GLY A 258 0.56 -9.02 3.30
C GLY A 258 0.30 -10.41 2.73
N TRP A 259 -0.44 -10.52 1.62
CA TRP A 259 -0.76 -11.77 0.95
C TRP A 259 -0.18 -11.80 -0.47
N VAL A 260 0.02 -13.02 -0.99
CA VAL A 260 0.47 -13.26 -2.37
C VAL A 260 -0.68 -13.54 -3.34
N ALA A 261 -1.92 -13.46 -2.87
CA ALA A 261 -3.10 -13.44 -3.74
C ALA A 261 -3.17 -12.13 -4.53
N GLU A 262 -3.97 -12.10 -5.61
CA GLU A 262 -4.06 -10.93 -6.51
C GLU A 262 -4.41 -9.64 -5.74
N GLY A 263 -5.24 -9.69 -4.70
CA GLY A 263 -5.56 -8.51 -3.89
C GLY A 263 -4.40 -7.98 -3.04
N GLY A 264 -3.37 -8.80 -2.79
CA GLY A 264 -2.18 -8.34 -2.07
C GLY A 264 -1.10 -7.72 -2.95
N ILE A 265 -1.07 -8.11 -4.24
CA ILE A 265 0.05 -7.80 -5.15
C ILE A 265 -0.36 -7.01 -6.40
N ARG A 266 -1.66 -6.90 -6.70
CA ARG A 266 -2.14 -6.25 -7.93
C ARG A 266 -2.78 -4.91 -7.64
N ASN A 267 -2.20 -3.85 -8.20
CA ASN A 267 -2.68 -2.49 -8.08
C ASN A 267 -2.94 -1.85 -9.44
N ALA A 268 -3.71 -0.77 -9.43
CA ALA A 268 -3.84 0.10 -10.58
C ALA A 268 -2.55 0.92 -10.76
N LEU A 269 -2.20 1.17 -12.02
CA LEU A 269 -1.13 2.06 -12.43
C LEU A 269 -1.69 3.04 -13.45
N ILE A 270 -1.35 4.31 -13.30
CA ILE A 270 -1.66 5.36 -14.28
C ILE A 270 -0.34 5.89 -14.84
N VAL A 271 -0.21 5.93 -16.16
CA VAL A 271 0.92 6.57 -16.83
C VAL A 271 0.38 7.64 -17.77
N SER A 272 0.92 8.84 -17.66
CA SER A 272 0.57 9.99 -18.50
C SER A 272 1.85 10.74 -18.92
N GLY A 273 1.79 11.44 -20.05
CA GLY A 273 2.89 12.27 -20.52
C GLY A 273 3.31 11.95 -21.95
N PRO A 274 4.35 12.62 -22.48
CA PRO A 274 4.69 12.64 -23.90
C PRO A 274 5.10 11.30 -24.49
N VAL A 275 5.55 10.34 -23.67
CA VAL A 275 5.92 8.98 -24.10
C VAL A 275 4.73 8.09 -24.41
N VAL A 276 3.54 8.44 -23.89
CA VAL A 276 2.31 7.65 -24.09
C VAL A 276 1.70 8.02 -25.43
N LYS A 277 1.69 7.07 -26.37
CA LYS A 277 1.11 7.26 -27.71
C LYS A 277 -0.24 6.55 -27.87
N ARG A 278 -0.74 5.95 -26.81
CA ARG A 278 -2.09 5.38 -26.76
C ARG A 278 -3.14 6.49 -26.59
N PRO A 279 -4.38 6.30 -27.04
CA PRO A 279 -5.44 7.29 -26.83
C PRO A 279 -5.61 7.64 -25.35
N PRO A 280 -5.90 8.91 -25.01
CA PRO A 280 -6.19 9.31 -23.64
C PRO A 280 -7.33 8.48 -23.04
N GLY A 281 -7.20 8.08 -21.78
CA GLY A 281 -8.18 7.25 -21.08
C GLY A 281 -8.22 5.78 -21.51
N SER A 282 -7.30 5.33 -22.39
CA SER A 282 -7.21 3.92 -22.75
C SER A 282 -6.79 3.05 -21.56
N ILE A 283 -7.38 1.85 -21.46
CA ILE A 283 -7.05 0.86 -20.44
C ILE A 283 -6.22 -0.24 -21.08
N ASN A 284 -5.15 -0.64 -20.43
CA ASN A 284 -4.29 -1.74 -20.84
C ASN A 284 -4.21 -2.78 -19.71
N HIS A 285 -4.36 -4.06 -20.06
CA HIS A 285 -4.33 -5.18 -19.12
C HIS A 285 -3.00 -5.94 -19.11
N GLY A 286 -1.97 -5.40 -19.77
CA GLY A 286 -0.62 -5.99 -19.78
C GLY A 286 -0.05 -6.09 -18.38
N VAL A 287 0.68 -7.18 -18.14
CA VAL A 287 1.29 -7.43 -16.83
C VAL A 287 2.55 -6.61 -16.67
N MET A 288 2.53 -5.70 -15.71
CA MET A 288 3.66 -4.86 -15.32
C MET A 288 4.08 -5.18 -13.87
N HIS A 289 5.29 -4.80 -13.53
CA HIS A 289 5.85 -4.95 -12.19
C HIS A 289 6.59 -3.67 -11.77
N VAL A 290 6.65 -3.38 -10.48
CA VAL A 290 7.37 -2.20 -9.97
C VAL A 290 8.84 -2.17 -10.40
N ALA A 291 9.49 -3.33 -10.54
CA ALA A 291 10.86 -3.45 -11.06
C ALA A 291 11.03 -2.94 -12.49
N ASP A 292 9.95 -2.78 -13.25
CA ASP A 292 9.97 -2.28 -14.64
C ASP A 292 10.12 -0.76 -14.71
N ILE A 293 9.91 -0.05 -13.62
CA ILE A 293 10.02 1.42 -13.56
C ILE A 293 11.45 1.85 -13.94
N MET A 294 12.45 1.25 -13.29
CA MET A 294 13.85 1.61 -13.54
C MET A 294 14.26 1.45 -15.01
N PRO A 295 14.11 0.29 -15.68
CA PRO A 295 14.47 0.16 -17.09
C PRO A 295 13.63 1.06 -18.00
N THR A 296 12.37 1.36 -17.63
CA THR A 296 11.54 2.31 -18.40
C THR A 296 12.09 3.73 -18.32
N LEU A 297 12.44 4.20 -17.12
CA LEU A 297 13.01 5.54 -16.94
C LEU A 297 14.36 5.68 -17.59
N LEU A 298 15.21 4.65 -17.53
CA LEU A 298 16.50 4.64 -18.22
C LEU A 298 16.34 4.74 -19.76
N GLU A 299 15.40 3.96 -20.34
CA GLU A 299 15.08 4.05 -21.78
C GLU A 299 14.62 5.46 -22.16
N VAL A 300 13.69 6.03 -21.39
CA VAL A 300 13.14 7.37 -21.66
C VAL A 300 14.22 8.46 -21.53
N ALA A 301 15.09 8.34 -20.54
CA ALA A 301 16.19 9.28 -20.30
C ALA A 301 17.36 9.07 -21.27
N GLY A 302 17.36 8.03 -22.11
CA GLY A 302 18.50 7.66 -22.93
C GLY A 302 19.75 7.24 -22.13
N ALA A 303 19.54 6.80 -20.89
CA ALA A 303 20.60 6.42 -19.96
C ALA A 303 20.85 4.90 -19.98
N THR A 304 22.08 4.52 -19.66
CA THR A 304 22.47 3.10 -19.59
C THR A 304 22.63 2.68 -18.13
N TYR A 305 22.08 1.51 -17.79
CA TYR A 305 22.29 0.93 -16.46
C TYR A 305 23.77 0.60 -16.26
N PRO A 306 24.42 1.11 -15.21
CA PRO A 306 25.83 0.84 -14.97
C PRO A 306 26.04 -0.63 -14.58
N LYS A 307 27.20 -1.19 -14.93
CA LYS A 307 27.57 -2.55 -14.52
C LYS A 307 28.16 -2.60 -13.12
N LYS A 308 28.69 -1.47 -12.65
CA LYS A 308 29.35 -1.35 -11.34
C LYS A 308 28.91 -0.08 -10.61
N THR A 309 28.98 -0.12 -9.29
CA THR A 309 28.89 1.09 -8.47
C THR A 309 30.13 1.98 -8.67
N PRO A 310 30.09 3.26 -8.23
CA PRO A 310 31.28 4.12 -8.23
C PRO A 310 32.49 3.50 -7.51
N GLU A 311 32.24 2.70 -6.46
CA GLU A 311 33.26 2.01 -5.65
C GLU A 311 33.77 0.73 -6.34
N GLY A 312 33.22 0.35 -7.48
CA GLY A 312 33.68 -0.80 -8.27
C GLY A 312 32.97 -2.13 -8.00
N HIS A 313 31.94 -2.16 -7.15
CA HIS A 313 31.14 -3.36 -6.91
C HIS A 313 30.24 -3.69 -8.10
N GLU A 314 30.17 -4.96 -8.49
CA GLU A 314 29.27 -5.41 -9.54
C GLU A 314 27.80 -5.17 -9.13
N LEU A 315 27.01 -4.60 -10.03
CA LEU A 315 25.57 -4.45 -9.86
C LEU A 315 24.82 -5.67 -10.43
N PRO A 316 23.78 -6.15 -9.75
CA PRO A 316 22.94 -7.21 -10.31
C PRO A 316 22.24 -6.71 -11.58
N PRO A 317 21.93 -7.61 -12.53
CA PRO A 317 21.18 -7.23 -13.72
C PRO A 317 19.78 -6.73 -13.35
N LEU A 318 19.22 -5.83 -14.15
CA LEU A 318 17.84 -5.41 -13.99
C LEU A 318 16.89 -6.58 -14.27
N MET A 319 16.02 -6.88 -13.33
CA MET A 319 14.98 -7.93 -13.48
C MET A 319 13.75 -7.42 -14.24
N GLY A 320 13.53 -6.11 -14.22
CA GLY A 320 12.40 -5.47 -14.86
C GLY A 320 12.56 -5.34 -16.37
N LYS A 321 11.44 -5.08 -17.04
CA LYS A 321 11.36 -4.85 -18.49
C LYS A 321 10.78 -3.48 -18.77
N SER A 322 11.37 -2.73 -19.71
CA SER A 322 10.84 -1.41 -20.06
C SER A 322 9.42 -1.47 -20.61
N TRP A 323 8.61 -0.51 -20.19
CA TRP A 323 7.24 -0.28 -20.70
C TRP A 323 7.24 0.49 -22.04
N GLY A 324 8.37 1.04 -22.50
CA GLY A 324 8.45 1.88 -23.69
C GLY A 324 7.71 1.33 -24.91
N PRO A 325 7.91 0.06 -25.32
CA PRO A 325 7.15 -0.56 -26.40
C PRO A 325 5.63 -0.60 -26.15
N MET A 326 5.20 -0.82 -24.92
CA MET A 326 3.78 -0.86 -24.55
C MET A 326 3.16 0.54 -24.52
N LEU A 327 3.85 1.53 -23.98
CA LEU A 327 3.39 2.93 -23.92
C LEU A 327 3.24 3.53 -25.31
N THR A 328 4.07 3.10 -26.26
CA THR A 328 3.98 3.51 -27.67
C THR A 328 2.99 2.70 -28.49
N GLY A 329 2.31 1.71 -27.91
CA GLY A 329 1.31 0.87 -28.60
C GLY A 329 1.90 -0.21 -29.49
N ARG A 330 3.21 -0.46 -29.46
CA ARG A 330 3.87 -1.50 -30.25
C ARG A 330 3.59 -2.91 -29.76
N VAL A 331 3.36 -3.07 -28.48
CA VAL A 331 2.98 -4.34 -27.81
C VAL A 331 1.90 -4.09 -26.75
N GLU A 332 1.17 -5.13 -26.37
CA GLU A 332 0.16 -5.03 -25.32
C GLU A 332 0.73 -5.30 -23.91
N SER A 333 1.85 -5.98 -23.81
CA SER A 333 2.53 -6.27 -22.53
C SER A 333 4.05 -6.19 -22.71
N PRO A 334 4.81 -5.73 -21.73
CA PRO A 334 6.26 -5.80 -21.73
C PRO A 334 6.76 -7.24 -21.57
N ARG A 335 5.87 -8.17 -21.19
CA ARG A 335 6.18 -9.58 -20.94
C ARG A 335 5.61 -10.49 -21.99
N THR A 336 6.37 -11.53 -22.31
CA THR A 336 5.98 -12.66 -23.17
C THR A 336 5.34 -13.78 -22.33
N ALA A 337 4.82 -14.80 -23.00
CA ALA A 337 4.25 -15.97 -22.32
C ALA A 337 5.30 -16.80 -21.54
N GLN A 338 6.59 -16.63 -21.83
CA GLN A 338 7.69 -17.32 -21.15
C GLN A 338 8.19 -16.58 -19.92
N ASP A 339 7.86 -15.31 -19.78
CA ASP A 339 8.29 -14.51 -18.64
C ASP A 339 7.49 -14.87 -17.40
N TYR A 340 8.17 -14.91 -16.26
CA TYR A 340 7.53 -15.17 -14.98
C TYR A 340 7.81 -14.07 -13.96
N LEU A 341 6.94 -14.00 -12.98
CA LEU A 341 7.05 -13.15 -11.79
C LEU A 341 6.82 -14.00 -10.56
N GLY A 342 7.59 -13.77 -9.52
CA GLY A 342 7.43 -14.44 -8.24
C GLY A 342 7.28 -13.48 -7.09
N TRP A 343 6.67 -13.94 -6.03
CA TRP A 343 6.45 -13.19 -4.79
C TRP A 343 6.68 -14.09 -3.59
N GLU A 344 7.24 -13.51 -2.56
CA GLU A 344 7.38 -14.13 -1.26
C GLU A 344 7.19 -13.06 -0.18
N ILE A 345 6.34 -13.33 0.79
CA ILE A 345 6.14 -12.49 1.97
C ILE A 345 5.64 -13.33 3.14
N PHE A 346 6.29 -13.20 4.30
CA PHE A 346 5.90 -13.90 5.54
C PHE A 346 5.81 -15.42 5.41
N GLY A 347 6.58 -16.00 4.50
CA GLY A 347 6.54 -17.42 4.16
C GLY A 347 5.46 -17.82 3.15
N ASN A 348 4.50 -16.94 2.85
CA ASN A 348 3.59 -17.11 1.71
C ASN A 348 4.36 -16.87 0.41
N ARG A 349 4.03 -17.59 -0.65
CA ARG A 349 4.79 -17.58 -1.89
C ARG A 349 3.91 -17.83 -3.10
N ALA A 350 4.28 -17.26 -4.24
CA ALA A 350 3.58 -17.45 -5.50
C ALA A 350 4.54 -17.27 -6.68
N VAL A 351 4.23 -17.92 -7.79
CA VAL A 351 4.82 -17.62 -9.10
C VAL A 351 3.72 -17.58 -10.16
N ARG A 352 3.86 -16.65 -11.08
CA ARG A 352 2.96 -16.47 -12.22
C ARG A 352 3.75 -16.53 -13.53
N GLN A 353 3.23 -17.23 -14.51
CA GLN A 353 3.69 -17.23 -15.90
C GLN A 353 2.48 -17.14 -16.83
N GLY A 354 2.45 -16.11 -17.65
CA GLY A 354 1.27 -15.81 -18.48
C GLY A 354 0.00 -15.71 -17.65
N ASP A 355 -0.98 -16.55 -17.96
CA ASP A 355 -2.26 -16.61 -17.24
C ASP A 355 -2.27 -17.57 -16.05
N TRP A 356 -1.24 -18.37 -15.90
CA TRP A 356 -1.18 -19.35 -14.83
C TRP A 356 -0.44 -18.82 -13.61
N LYS A 357 -0.99 -19.09 -12.42
CA LYS A 357 -0.41 -18.74 -11.14
C LYS A 357 -0.54 -19.89 -10.16
N ILE A 358 0.55 -20.20 -9.45
CA ILE A 358 0.48 -21.01 -8.22
C ILE A 358 0.73 -20.12 -7.02
N ARG A 359 0.09 -20.45 -5.92
CA ARG A 359 0.35 -19.82 -4.62
C ARG A 359 0.36 -20.87 -3.51
N TRP A 360 1.16 -20.61 -2.50
CA TRP A 360 1.15 -21.33 -1.24
C TRP A 360 0.94 -20.35 -0.10
N GLN A 361 -0.02 -20.64 0.75
CA GLN A 361 -0.32 -19.82 1.92
C GLN A 361 -0.36 -20.69 3.17
N HIS A 362 0.14 -20.14 4.29
CA HIS A 362 0.20 -20.86 5.55
C HIS A 362 -1.20 -21.34 5.97
N LYS A 363 -1.28 -22.54 6.58
CA LYS A 363 -2.54 -23.23 6.96
C LYS A 363 -3.45 -22.44 7.90
N SER A 364 -2.90 -21.49 8.67
CA SER A 364 -3.71 -20.62 9.55
C SER A 364 -4.62 -19.66 8.76
N TYR A 365 -4.29 -19.39 7.49
CA TYR A 365 -5.00 -18.41 6.66
C TYR A 365 -5.30 -18.91 5.25
N GLY A 366 -4.71 -19.99 4.83
CA GLY A 366 -4.84 -20.63 3.54
C GLY A 366 -4.89 -22.14 3.68
N LYS A 367 -4.66 -22.83 2.58
CA LYS A 367 -4.77 -24.29 2.49
C LYS A 367 -3.60 -25.04 3.15
N GLY A 368 -2.44 -24.37 3.28
CA GLY A 368 -1.19 -25.02 3.68
C GLY A 368 -0.62 -25.94 2.61
N ASP A 369 -1.09 -25.79 1.38
CA ASP A 369 -0.67 -26.55 0.20
C ASP A 369 -0.64 -25.64 -1.03
N TRP A 370 -0.04 -26.10 -2.14
CA TRP A 370 -0.02 -25.35 -3.38
C TRP A 370 -1.38 -25.38 -4.09
N GLU A 371 -1.84 -24.22 -4.50
CA GLU A 371 -3.03 -23.99 -5.27
C GLU A 371 -2.66 -23.51 -6.68
N LEU A 372 -3.47 -23.83 -7.68
CA LEU A 372 -3.28 -23.47 -9.09
C LEU A 372 -4.48 -22.69 -9.62
N PHE A 373 -4.23 -21.55 -10.25
CA PHE A 373 -5.26 -20.68 -10.83
C PHE A 373 -4.95 -20.33 -12.27
N ASN A 374 -6.03 -20.11 -13.07
CA ASN A 374 -5.95 -19.50 -14.39
C ASN A 374 -6.55 -18.09 -14.31
N LEU A 375 -5.71 -17.06 -14.27
CA LEU A 375 -6.11 -15.67 -14.04
C LEU A 375 -6.85 -15.05 -15.24
N ALA A 376 -6.77 -15.62 -16.44
CA ALA A 376 -7.54 -15.16 -17.59
C ALA A 376 -9.04 -15.42 -17.41
N THR A 377 -9.39 -16.52 -16.72
CA THR A 377 -10.79 -16.93 -16.48
C THR A 377 -11.24 -16.73 -15.05
N ASP A 378 -10.29 -16.62 -14.12
CA ASP A 378 -10.54 -16.50 -12.68
C ASP A 378 -9.53 -15.55 -12.03
N ALA A 379 -9.63 -14.27 -12.36
CA ALA A 379 -8.77 -13.23 -11.78
C ALA A 379 -8.97 -13.06 -10.25
N ALA A 380 -10.04 -13.59 -9.70
CA ALA A 380 -10.37 -13.54 -8.27
C ALA A 380 -9.86 -14.75 -7.47
N GLU A 381 -9.17 -15.70 -8.14
CA GLU A 381 -8.57 -16.89 -7.52
C GLU A 381 -9.58 -17.73 -6.68
N ARG A 382 -10.76 -17.99 -7.27
CA ARG A 382 -11.88 -18.67 -6.60
C ARG A 382 -11.80 -20.19 -6.70
N LYS A 383 -11.28 -20.70 -7.84
CA LYS A 383 -11.26 -22.14 -8.13
C LYS A 383 -9.83 -22.65 -8.23
N ASP A 384 -9.43 -23.43 -7.22
CA ASP A 384 -8.18 -24.17 -7.26
C ASP A 384 -8.24 -25.32 -8.28
N LEU A 385 -7.37 -25.27 -9.29
CA LEU A 385 -7.26 -26.24 -10.37
C LEU A 385 -6.16 -27.28 -10.15
N ALA A 386 -5.51 -27.32 -8.98
CA ALA A 386 -4.37 -28.19 -8.72
C ALA A 386 -4.69 -29.67 -8.96
N ALA A 387 -5.85 -30.14 -8.49
CA ALA A 387 -6.30 -31.51 -8.67
C ALA A 387 -6.75 -31.82 -10.12
N GLU A 388 -7.32 -30.82 -10.83
CA GLU A 388 -7.79 -30.99 -12.21
C GLU A 388 -6.65 -30.90 -13.24
N ARG A 389 -5.57 -30.21 -12.90
CA ARG A 389 -4.44 -29.92 -13.79
C ARG A 389 -3.08 -30.24 -13.15
N PRO A 390 -2.86 -31.50 -12.71
CA PRO A 390 -1.63 -31.87 -11.98
C PRO A 390 -0.35 -31.69 -12.82
N ASP A 391 -0.44 -31.79 -14.14
CA ASP A 391 0.71 -31.59 -15.02
C ASP A 391 1.11 -30.11 -15.03
N LYS A 392 0.13 -29.17 -15.12
CA LYS A 392 0.40 -27.74 -15.06
C LYS A 392 0.91 -27.33 -13.68
N LEU A 393 0.38 -27.91 -12.60
CA LEU A 393 0.90 -27.68 -11.26
C LEU A 393 2.38 -28.06 -11.17
N ARG A 394 2.78 -29.25 -11.67
CA ARG A 394 4.20 -29.68 -11.67
C ARG A 394 5.10 -28.72 -12.46
N GLU A 395 4.64 -28.26 -13.64
CA GLU A 395 5.36 -27.27 -14.43
C GLU A 395 5.59 -25.98 -13.64
N MET A 396 4.56 -25.46 -13.00
CA MET A 396 4.63 -24.22 -12.23
C MET A 396 5.45 -24.36 -10.94
N LEU A 397 5.45 -25.54 -10.31
CA LEU A 397 6.33 -25.85 -9.16
C LEU A 397 7.80 -25.82 -9.57
N ALA A 398 8.15 -26.43 -10.71
CA ALA A 398 9.51 -26.36 -11.24
C ALA A 398 9.94 -24.91 -11.51
N LEU A 399 9.01 -24.09 -12.00
CA LEU A 399 9.25 -22.65 -12.21
C LEU A 399 9.47 -21.90 -10.90
N TRP A 400 8.70 -22.23 -9.85
CA TRP A 400 8.93 -21.68 -8.51
C TRP A 400 10.34 -22.01 -8.01
N ASP A 401 10.81 -23.24 -8.18
CA ASP A 401 12.16 -23.66 -7.76
C ASP A 401 13.25 -22.87 -8.50
N VAL A 402 13.04 -22.56 -9.78
CA VAL A 402 13.93 -21.68 -10.54
C VAL A 402 13.93 -20.29 -9.95
N TYR A 403 12.76 -19.67 -9.79
CA TYR A 403 12.62 -18.33 -9.22
C TYR A 403 13.27 -18.24 -7.82
N ALA A 404 12.97 -19.20 -6.95
CA ALA A 404 13.49 -19.22 -5.58
C ALA A 404 15.02 -19.26 -5.53
N ARG A 405 15.63 -20.08 -6.40
CA ARG A 405 17.08 -20.20 -6.52
C ARG A 405 17.72 -18.93 -7.09
N GLU A 406 17.15 -18.37 -8.16
CA GLU A 406 17.70 -17.16 -8.82
C GLU A 406 17.61 -15.92 -7.95
N ASN A 407 16.61 -15.86 -7.06
CA ASN A 407 16.38 -14.72 -6.18
C ASN A 407 16.80 -14.96 -4.72
N ASN A 408 17.51 -16.07 -4.44
CA ASN A 408 17.93 -16.44 -3.09
C ASN A 408 16.80 -16.38 -2.07
N VAL A 409 15.61 -16.87 -2.44
CA VAL A 409 14.43 -16.84 -1.56
C VAL A 409 14.70 -17.69 -0.32
N ILE A 410 14.58 -17.07 0.83
CA ILE A 410 14.69 -17.73 2.13
C ILE A 410 13.28 -18.04 2.63
N VAL A 411 12.89 -19.30 2.58
CA VAL A 411 11.62 -19.73 3.18
C VAL A 411 11.88 -19.99 4.67
N PRO A 412 11.27 -19.19 5.57
CA PRO A 412 11.47 -19.38 7.00
C PRO A 412 10.92 -20.75 7.43
N SER A 413 11.60 -21.40 8.37
CA SER A 413 11.14 -22.68 8.94
C SER A 413 9.82 -22.58 9.68
N ARG A 414 9.50 -21.37 10.15
CA ARG A 414 8.22 -20.98 10.77
C ARG A 414 7.70 -19.73 10.10
N SER A 415 6.42 -19.66 9.84
CA SER A 415 5.81 -18.44 9.34
C SER A 415 5.87 -17.33 10.41
N MET A 416 5.79 -16.08 9.98
CA MET A 416 5.65 -14.96 10.92
C MET A 416 4.43 -15.14 11.83
N PHE A 417 3.35 -15.72 11.32
CA PHE A 417 2.13 -15.97 12.06
C PHE A 417 2.33 -17.01 13.17
N GLU A 418 3.06 -18.10 12.92
CA GLU A 418 3.44 -19.07 13.97
C GLU A 418 4.37 -18.46 15.02
N THR A 419 5.26 -17.58 14.60
CA THR A 419 6.15 -16.87 15.53
C THR A 419 5.37 -15.88 16.39
N LEU A 420 4.36 -15.22 15.82
CA LEU A 420 3.47 -14.32 16.55
C LEU A 420 2.55 -15.08 17.51
N GLU A 421 2.00 -16.23 17.10
CA GLU A 421 1.16 -17.07 17.95
C GLU A 421 1.91 -17.54 19.22
N ASP A 422 3.19 -17.91 19.11
CA ASP A 422 4.01 -18.30 20.26
C ASP A 422 4.35 -17.13 21.20
N GLN A 423 4.35 -15.92 20.66
CA GLN A 423 4.63 -14.70 21.45
C GLN A 423 3.36 -14.13 22.09
N LEU A 424 2.17 -14.63 21.70
CA LEU A 424 0.94 -14.26 22.38
C LEU A 424 0.96 -14.87 23.80
N PRO A 425 0.65 -14.07 24.85
CA PRO A 425 0.35 -14.66 26.13
C PRO A 425 -0.81 -15.66 25.96
N PRO A 426 -0.86 -16.75 26.74
CA PRO A 426 -1.98 -17.68 26.69
C PRO A 426 -3.29 -16.90 26.74
N ARG A 427 -4.27 -17.28 25.94
CA ARG A 427 -5.59 -16.63 25.92
C ARG A 427 -6.07 -16.49 27.37
N VAL A 428 -6.15 -15.25 27.80
CA VAL A 428 -6.79 -14.94 29.08
C VAL A 428 -8.27 -15.24 28.87
N PRO A 429 -8.91 -16.06 29.71
CA PRO A 429 -10.34 -16.29 29.63
C PRO A 429 -11.08 -14.94 29.65
N ASP A 430 -12.20 -14.84 28.91
CA ASP A 430 -12.98 -13.61 28.75
C ASP A 430 -13.50 -13.00 30.07
N ASP A 431 -13.42 -13.76 31.17
CA ASP A 431 -13.85 -13.40 32.54
C ASP A 431 -12.69 -12.99 33.48
N ALA A 432 -11.45 -13.13 33.04
CA ALA A 432 -10.30 -12.65 33.81
C ALA A 432 -10.13 -11.16 33.57
N GLY A 433 -10.47 -10.35 34.57
CA GLY A 433 -10.20 -8.91 34.54
C GLY A 433 -8.75 -8.65 34.18
N TYR A 434 -8.50 -7.88 33.11
CA TYR A 434 -7.16 -7.51 32.70
C TYR A 434 -6.43 -6.86 33.87
N PRO A 435 -5.22 -7.34 34.24
CA PRO A 435 -4.41 -6.61 35.19
C PRO A 435 -4.20 -5.18 34.64
N PRO A 436 -4.22 -4.15 35.49
CA PRO A 436 -3.95 -2.80 35.03
C PRO A 436 -2.58 -2.80 34.35
N LEU A 437 -2.56 -2.55 33.03
CA LEU A 437 -1.34 -2.43 32.28
C LEU A 437 -0.56 -1.26 32.87
N ILE A 438 0.61 -1.54 33.44
CA ILE A 438 1.50 -0.50 33.97
C ILE A 438 2.17 0.16 32.76
N TYR A 439 1.51 1.20 32.25
CA TYR A 439 2.04 1.99 31.15
C TYR A 439 3.25 2.79 31.61
N LYS A 440 4.42 2.45 31.13
CA LYS A 440 5.64 3.28 31.32
C LYS A 440 5.59 4.58 30.50
N ARG A 441 4.65 4.69 29.56
CA ARG A 441 4.36 5.91 28.78
C ARG A 441 2.86 6.02 28.60
N GLN A 442 2.27 7.07 29.14
CA GLN A 442 0.84 7.36 28.93
C GLN A 442 0.68 8.07 27.58
N PHE A 443 -0.27 7.61 26.75
CA PHE A 443 -0.82 8.42 25.69
C PHE A 443 -1.52 9.61 26.35
N VAL A 444 -0.99 10.81 26.09
CA VAL A 444 -1.65 12.05 26.51
C VAL A 444 -2.32 12.61 25.28
N PRO A 445 -3.68 12.57 25.18
CA PRO A 445 -4.37 13.24 24.10
C PRO A 445 -3.93 14.71 24.05
N PRO A 446 -3.79 15.31 22.86
CA PRO A 446 -3.55 16.75 22.75
C PRO A 446 -4.56 17.52 23.61
N LYS A 447 -4.11 18.57 24.31
CA LYS A 447 -4.92 19.29 25.31
C LYS A 447 -6.23 19.85 24.73
N ASP A 448 -6.26 20.12 23.44
CA ASP A 448 -7.40 20.70 22.72
C ASP A 448 -8.38 19.62 22.20
N MET A 449 -8.14 18.33 22.47
CA MET A 449 -8.97 17.21 22.06
C MET A 449 -9.85 16.63 23.17
N VAL A 450 -9.91 17.27 24.32
CA VAL A 450 -10.92 16.97 25.31
C VAL A 450 -12.26 17.42 24.69
N ALA A 451 -13.07 16.47 24.23
CA ALA A 451 -14.40 16.76 23.72
C ALA A 451 -15.13 17.64 24.74
N ASP A 452 -15.64 18.76 24.27
CA ASP A 452 -16.58 19.54 25.09
C ASP A 452 -17.77 18.61 25.35
N PRO A 453 -18.13 18.32 26.61
CA PRO A 453 -19.24 17.41 26.95
C PRO A 453 -20.60 17.94 26.50
N LYS A 454 -20.66 19.00 25.69
CA LYS A 454 -21.86 19.68 25.17
C LYS A 454 -22.02 19.68 23.65
N GLU A 455 -21.16 18.99 22.87
CA GLU A 455 -21.37 18.77 21.45
C GLU A 455 -21.73 17.34 21.10
#